data_7b7f20c6cf63c17cb6a1fa5ad3df4929
#
_entry.id   7b7f20c6cf63c17cb6a1fa5ad3df4929
#
_cell.length_a   1.000
_cell.length_b   1.000
_cell.length_c   1.000
_cell.angle_alpha   90.00
_cell.angle_beta   90.00
_cell.angle_gamma   90.00
#
_symmetry.space_group_name_H-M   'P 1'
#
loop_
_entity.id
_entity.type
_entity.pdbx_description
1 polymer ?
#
loop_
_entity_poly.entity_id
_entity_poly.type
_entity_poly.pdbx_seq_one_letter_code
_entity_poly.pdbx_strand_id
1 'polypeptide(L)'
;MKQLQVKIQSHSVAGIKDENQDACACYVPQDYLLERKGVVSVIADGVSSCERAKKASNDCVQGFLTDYYATPDSWGTEHCATKVITALNSSLYSQSMVIDEVSSMLSTMSALIIKSNTAYLFHIGDSRIYRYRDGVLKQLTKDHVTNVNQKETYLSRAIGFDSNVQIDFQALDLELDDQFLMTTDGVHGYLDHTEMATL
;
A
#
# COMPACT_ATOMS: atom_id res chain seq x y z
N MET A 1 26.10 8.70 -13.99
CA MET A 1 25.07 7.67 -13.65
C MET A 1 23.78 8.09 -14.34
N LYS A 2 23.02 7.16 -14.93
CA LYS A 2 21.68 7.52 -15.43
C LYS A 2 20.79 7.83 -14.23
N GLN A 3 20.11 8.97 -14.25
CA GLN A 3 19.16 9.36 -13.22
C GLN A 3 17.92 8.43 -13.29
N LEU A 4 17.38 8.04 -12.15
CA LEU A 4 16.12 7.29 -12.06
C LEU A 4 15.01 8.11 -12.73
N GLN A 5 14.33 7.53 -13.68
CA GLN A 5 13.14 8.10 -14.32
C GLN A 5 11.97 7.17 -14.09
N VAL A 6 10.91 7.70 -13.51
CA VAL A 6 9.67 6.94 -13.20
C VAL A 6 8.48 7.70 -13.78
N LYS A 7 7.60 7.00 -14.46
CA LYS A 7 6.28 7.52 -14.86
C LYS A 7 5.23 6.83 -14.01
N ILE A 8 4.30 7.61 -13.47
CA ILE A 8 3.24 7.08 -12.60
C ILE A 8 1.90 7.59 -13.11
N GLN A 9 0.91 6.71 -13.07
CA GLN A 9 -0.50 7.04 -13.28
C GLN A 9 -1.31 6.38 -12.17
N SER A 10 -2.36 7.03 -11.71
CA SER A 10 -3.27 6.50 -10.71
C SER A 10 -4.71 6.83 -11.07
N HIS A 11 -5.61 5.91 -10.75
CA HIS A 11 -7.04 6.08 -10.92
C HIS A 11 -7.77 5.43 -9.75
N SER A 12 -8.78 6.09 -9.21
CA SER A 12 -9.61 5.57 -8.12
C SER A 12 -11.02 6.09 -8.25
N VAL A 13 -12.00 5.19 -8.22
CA VAL A 13 -13.44 5.51 -8.31
C VAL A 13 -14.24 4.61 -7.37
N ALA A 14 -15.39 5.09 -6.92
CA ALA A 14 -16.29 4.32 -6.06
C ALA A 14 -16.89 3.08 -6.74
N GLY A 15 -16.87 3.04 -8.09
CA GLY A 15 -17.58 2.01 -8.83
C GLY A 15 -19.08 2.05 -8.57
N ILE A 16 -19.63 0.91 -8.14
CA ILE A 16 -21.06 0.78 -7.80
C ILE A 16 -21.37 1.10 -6.33
N LYS A 17 -20.35 1.35 -5.51
CA LYS A 17 -20.52 1.71 -4.09
C LYS A 17 -20.92 3.19 -3.96
N ASP A 18 -21.66 3.53 -2.91
CA ASP A 18 -22.06 4.91 -2.62
C ASP A 18 -20.85 5.80 -2.28
N GLU A 19 -19.81 5.24 -1.71
CA GLU A 19 -18.61 5.93 -1.30
C GLU A 19 -17.36 5.16 -1.71
N ASN A 20 -16.35 5.89 -2.21
CA ASN A 20 -15.01 5.35 -2.41
C ASN A 20 -14.26 5.31 -1.07
N GLN A 21 -13.94 4.11 -0.60
CA GLN A 21 -13.18 3.86 0.62
C GLN A 21 -11.70 3.57 0.35
N ASP A 22 -11.32 3.48 -0.93
CA ASP A 22 -9.93 3.36 -1.36
C ASP A 22 -9.23 4.72 -1.34
N ALA A 23 -7.95 4.68 -1.08
CA ALA A 23 -7.05 5.82 -1.23
C ALA A 23 -5.78 5.40 -1.98
N CYS A 24 -5.27 6.28 -2.81
CA CYS A 24 -3.96 6.11 -3.44
C CYS A 24 -3.24 7.45 -3.55
N ALA A 25 -1.94 7.43 -3.44
CA ALA A 25 -1.11 8.58 -3.76
C ALA A 25 0.30 8.14 -4.16
N CYS A 26 0.94 8.99 -4.93
CA CYS A 26 2.33 8.83 -5.32
C CYS A 26 3.06 10.17 -5.24
N TYR A 27 4.35 10.11 -4.99
CA TYR A 27 5.19 11.28 -5.00
C TYR A 27 6.53 10.97 -5.65
N VAL A 28 6.88 11.77 -6.65
CA VAL A 28 8.17 11.74 -7.35
C VAL A 28 8.94 12.99 -6.93
N PRO A 29 9.81 12.88 -5.93
CA PRO A 29 10.60 14.02 -5.48
C PRO A 29 11.66 14.38 -6.54
N GLN A 30 12.24 15.58 -6.40
CA GLN A 30 13.32 16.04 -7.24
C GLN A 30 14.63 16.11 -6.44
N ASP A 31 15.75 16.15 -7.17
CA ASP A 31 17.08 16.39 -6.64
C ASP A 31 17.44 15.50 -5.44
N TYR A 32 17.84 16.13 -4.35
CA TYR A 32 18.33 15.49 -3.14
C TYR A 32 17.35 14.46 -2.56
N LEU A 33 16.05 14.76 -2.51
CA LEU A 33 15.05 13.85 -1.96
C LEU A 33 14.88 12.59 -2.82
N LEU A 34 15.01 12.71 -4.14
CA LEU A 34 14.97 11.55 -5.03
C LEU A 34 16.12 10.59 -4.72
N GLU A 35 17.32 11.12 -4.52
CA GLU A 35 18.48 10.29 -4.17
C GLU A 35 18.39 9.67 -2.79
N ARG A 36 17.88 10.40 -1.80
CA ARG A 36 17.86 9.97 -0.40
C ARG A 36 16.65 9.10 -0.04
N LYS A 37 15.50 9.44 -0.57
CA LYS A 37 14.22 8.80 -0.21
C LYS A 37 13.60 7.99 -1.34
N GLY A 38 13.91 8.31 -2.60
CA GLY A 38 13.33 7.64 -3.76
C GLY A 38 11.91 8.11 -4.07
N VAL A 39 11.27 7.39 -4.98
CA VAL A 39 9.88 7.59 -5.40
C VAL A 39 8.98 6.69 -4.57
N VAL A 40 7.85 7.22 -4.09
CA VAL A 40 6.90 6.45 -3.29
C VAL A 40 5.55 6.38 -4.00
N SER A 41 4.98 5.19 -4.05
CA SER A 41 3.58 4.94 -4.39
C SER A 41 2.94 4.15 -3.26
N VAL A 42 1.73 4.52 -2.86
CA VAL A 42 1.00 3.84 -1.79
C VAL A 42 -0.48 3.75 -2.15
N ILE A 43 -1.07 2.60 -1.86
CA ILE A 43 -2.52 2.36 -1.93
C ILE A 43 -3.00 1.78 -0.60
N ALA A 44 -4.26 2.05 -0.29
CA ALA A 44 -4.93 1.55 0.89
C ALA A 44 -6.43 1.39 0.60
N ASP A 45 -7.03 0.32 1.11
CA ASP A 45 -8.46 0.03 1.06
C ASP A 45 -9.02 0.04 2.48
N GLY A 46 -10.00 0.88 2.74
CA GLY A 46 -10.66 0.98 4.02
C GLY A 46 -11.65 -0.16 4.22
N VAL A 47 -11.55 -0.87 5.33
CA VAL A 47 -12.38 -2.05 5.62
C VAL A 47 -13.86 -1.66 5.70
N SER A 48 -14.66 -2.10 4.74
CA SER A 48 -16.04 -1.64 4.51
C SER A 48 -17.01 -1.86 5.66
N SER A 49 -16.71 -2.78 6.60
CA SER A 49 -17.50 -2.97 7.81
C SER A 49 -17.30 -1.86 8.87
N CYS A 50 -16.35 -0.95 8.66
CA CYS A 50 -16.02 0.15 9.55
C CYS A 50 -16.64 1.45 9.05
N GLU A 51 -17.33 2.21 9.90
CA GLU A 51 -17.91 3.52 9.52
C GLU A 51 -16.86 4.54 9.06
N ARG A 52 -15.61 4.40 9.53
CA ARG A 52 -14.52 5.34 9.24
C ARG A 52 -13.51 4.77 8.24
N ALA A 53 -13.91 3.79 7.43
CA ALA A 53 -13.08 3.11 6.44
C ALA A 53 -12.34 4.08 5.51
N LYS A 54 -13.07 5.00 4.89
CA LYS A 54 -12.50 6.05 4.01
C LYS A 54 -11.47 6.93 4.71
N LYS A 55 -11.74 7.29 5.98
CA LYS A 55 -10.79 8.07 6.75
C LYS A 55 -9.54 7.25 7.05
N ALA A 56 -9.68 5.99 7.40
CA ALA A 56 -8.57 5.09 7.69
C ALA A 56 -7.63 4.93 6.49
N SER A 57 -8.17 4.65 5.29
CA SER A 57 -7.36 4.53 4.07
C SER A 57 -6.65 5.84 3.70
N ASN A 58 -7.35 6.99 3.81
CA ASN A 58 -6.74 8.28 3.56
C ASN A 58 -5.65 8.63 4.58
N ASP A 59 -5.88 8.39 5.88
CA ASP A 59 -4.87 8.62 6.92
C ASP A 59 -3.64 7.74 6.69
N CYS A 60 -3.81 6.48 6.25
CA CYS A 60 -2.69 5.60 5.87
C CYS A 60 -1.88 6.19 4.72
N VAL A 61 -2.53 6.59 3.64
CA VAL A 61 -1.85 7.06 2.42
C VAL A 61 -1.15 8.40 2.66
N GLN A 62 -1.86 9.38 3.18
CA GLN A 62 -1.32 10.74 3.40
C GLN A 62 -0.28 10.76 4.51
N GLY A 63 -0.55 10.06 5.62
CA GLY A 63 0.38 9.94 6.74
C GLY A 63 1.67 9.25 6.30
N PHE A 64 1.57 8.15 5.55
CA PHE A 64 2.78 7.47 5.06
C PHE A 64 3.65 8.38 4.20
N LEU A 65 3.08 9.07 3.22
CA LEU A 65 3.85 9.97 2.37
C LEU A 65 4.51 11.09 3.19
N THR A 66 3.74 11.76 4.01
CA THR A 66 4.24 12.89 4.80
C THR A 66 5.35 12.47 5.73
N ASP A 67 5.12 11.42 6.52
CA ASP A 67 6.04 11.02 7.59
C ASP A 67 7.27 10.31 7.03
N TYR A 68 7.13 9.52 5.94
CA TYR A 68 8.27 8.85 5.32
C TYR A 68 9.33 9.86 4.85
N TYR A 69 8.91 10.92 4.16
CA TYR A 69 9.84 11.95 3.71
C TYR A 69 10.39 12.83 4.84
N ALA A 70 9.71 12.89 5.97
CA ALA A 70 10.17 13.60 7.18
C ALA A 70 11.12 12.76 8.04
N THR A 71 11.31 11.46 7.77
CA THR A 71 12.27 10.65 8.53
C THR A 71 13.72 11.11 8.33
N PRO A 72 14.62 10.89 9.31
CA PRO A 72 16.02 11.26 9.19
C PRO A 72 16.70 10.63 7.97
N ASP A 73 17.55 11.39 7.29
CA ASP A 73 18.29 10.93 6.10
C ASP A 73 19.31 9.83 6.41
N SER A 74 19.72 9.71 7.66
CA SER A 74 20.62 8.65 8.13
C SER A 74 19.95 7.27 8.24
N TRP A 75 18.62 7.22 8.17
CA TRP A 75 17.89 5.97 8.25
C TRP A 75 17.80 5.28 6.89
N GLY A 76 17.94 3.95 6.90
CA GLY A 76 17.69 3.13 5.71
C GLY A 76 16.20 3.08 5.35
N THR A 77 15.91 2.82 4.08
CA THR A 77 14.53 2.81 3.52
C THR A 77 13.58 1.88 4.29
N GLU A 78 14.03 0.66 4.59
CA GLU A 78 13.24 -0.31 5.36
C GLU A 78 12.91 0.21 6.76
N HIS A 79 13.91 0.76 7.46
CA HIS A 79 13.72 1.29 8.81
C HIS A 79 12.76 2.49 8.81
N CYS A 80 12.91 3.43 7.87
CA CYS A 80 12.01 4.57 7.71
C CYS A 80 10.56 4.11 7.55
N ALA A 81 10.32 3.27 6.54
CA ALA A 81 8.96 2.84 6.21
C ALA A 81 8.33 2.01 7.34
N THR A 82 9.08 1.07 7.93
CA THR A 82 8.59 0.26 9.06
C THR A 82 8.21 1.13 10.26
N LYS A 83 9.02 2.15 10.60
CA LYS A 83 8.69 3.07 11.70
C LYS A 83 7.44 3.88 11.44
N VAL A 84 7.29 4.39 10.21
CA VAL A 84 6.10 5.15 9.82
C VAL A 84 4.85 4.28 9.84
N ILE A 85 4.90 3.08 9.25
CA ILE A 85 3.76 2.15 9.26
C ILE A 85 3.37 1.77 10.69
N THR A 86 4.34 1.51 11.56
CA THR A 86 4.08 1.20 12.97
C THR A 86 3.41 2.38 13.70
N ALA A 87 3.85 3.61 13.43
CA ALA A 87 3.24 4.81 14.02
C ALA A 87 1.79 5.02 13.53
N LEU A 88 1.55 4.85 12.23
CA LEU A 88 0.21 4.89 11.63
C LEU A 88 -0.71 3.85 12.26
N ASN A 89 -0.23 2.60 12.37
CA ASN A 89 -0.98 1.54 13.04
C ASN A 89 -1.37 1.92 14.47
N SER A 90 -0.41 2.40 15.25
CA SER A 90 -0.67 2.82 16.64
C SER A 90 -1.69 3.96 16.71
N SER A 91 -1.64 4.90 15.76
CA SER A 91 -2.59 6.02 15.67
C SER A 91 -4.01 5.51 15.37
N LEU A 92 -4.18 4.66 14.34
CA LEU A 92 -5.49 4.14 13.96
C LEU A 92 -6.06 3.22 15.07
N TYR A 93 -5.23 2.34 15.63
CA TYR A 93 -5.60 1.46 16.73
C TYR A 93 -6.09 2.25 17.95
N SER A 94 -5.35 3.29 18.35
CA SER A 94 -5.74 4.15 19.47
C SER A 94 -7.05 4.89 19.22
N GLN A 95 -7.29 5.35 17.99
CA GLN A 95 -8.54 6.01 17.62
C GLN A 95 -9.73 5.04 17.62
N SER A 96 -9.51 3.76 17.29
CA SER A 96 -10.52 2.71 17.34
C SER A 96 -10.92 2.36 18.79
N MET A 97 -9.99 2.42 19.74
CA MET A 97 -10.25 2.09 21.15
C MET A 97 -11.06 3.15 21.90
N VAL A 98 -11.08 4.40 21.43
CA VAL A 98 -11.78 5.52 22.09
C VAL A 98 -13.28 5.55 21.74
N ILE A 99 -13.67 4.88 20.66
CA ILE A 99 -15.01 4.92 20.10
C ILE A 99 -15.47 3.45 19.95
N ASP A 100 -16.75 3.17 19.99
CA ASP A 100 -17.33 1.80 19.91
C ASP A 100 -16.74 0.96 18.75
N GLU A 101 -16.82 -0.38 18.84
CA GLU A 101 -16.32 -1.32 17.82
C GLU A 101 -16.75 -0.98 16.38
N VAL A 102 -17.93 -0.40 16.20
CA VAL A 102 -18.47 0.07 14.90
C VAL A 102 -17.68 1.25 14.34
N SER A 103 -17.07 2.05 15.20
CA SER A 103 -16.26 3.22 14.80
C SER A 103 -14.78 2.89 14.55
N SER A 104 -14.43 1.62 14.41
CA SER A 104 -13.06 1.19 14.16
C SER A 104 -12.49 1.79 12.87
N MET A 105 -11.17 2.02 12.88
CA MET A 105 -10.42 2.58 11.76
C MET A 105 -9.46 1.52 11.25
N LEU A 106 -9.92 0.73 10.29
CA LEU A 106 -9.14 -0.36 9.70
C LEU A 106 -8.91 -0.11 8.22
N SER A 107 -7.70 -0.40 7.77
CA SER A 107 -7.34 -0.28 6.35
C SER A 107 -6.28 -1.30 5.97
N THR A 108 -6.30 -1.77 4.72
CA THR A 108 -5.14 -2.37 4.08
C THR A 108 -4.10 -1.29 3.82
N MET A 109 -2.87 -1.69 3.52
CA MET A 109 -1.84 -0.79 3.02
C MET A 109 -0.80 -1.55 2.22
N SER A 110 -0.53 -1.09 1.00
CA SER A 110 0.59 -1.54 0.19
C SER A 110 1.39 -0.33 -0.27
N ALA A 111 2.68 -0.31 0.04
CA ALA A 111 3.60 0.75 -0.35
C ALA A 111 4.75 0.20 -1.18
N LEU A 112 5.05 0.90 -2.27
CA LEU A 112 6.19 0.65 -3.15
C LEU A 112 7.11 1.87 -3.12
N ILE A 113 8.38 1.65 -2.75
CA ILE A 113 9.40 2.68 -2.75
C ILE A 113 10.47 2.28 -3.78
N ILE A 114 10.67 3.12 -4.78
CA ILE A 114 11.72 2.92 -5.79
C ILE A 114 12.86 3.87 -5.49
N LYS A 115 14.01 3.31 -5.12
CA LYS A 115 15.22 4.09 -4.80
C LYS A 115 16.44 3.48 -5.46
N SER A 116 17.15 4.28 -6.24
CA SER A 116 18.29 3.83 -7.04
C SER A 116 17.89 2.67 -7.98
N ASN A 117 18.40 1.49 -7.76
CA ASN A 117 18.12 0.26 -8.52
C ASN A 117 17.32 -0.78 -7.70
N THR A 118 16.62 -0.35 -6.65
CA THR A 118 15.90 -1.26 -5.76
C THR A 118 14.46 -0.82 -5.58
N ALA A 119 13.54 -1.78 -5.67
CA ALA A 119 12.15 -1.65 -5.28
C ALA A 119 11.96 -2.24 -3.88
N TYR A 120 11.46 -1.46 -2.95
CA TYR A 120 11.11 -1.86 -1.59
C TYR A 120 9.60 -1.93 -1.47
N LEU A 121 9.09 -3.09 -1.08
CA LEU A 121 7.67 -3.35 -0.94
C LEU A 121 7.34 -3.56 0.53
N PHE A 122 6.28 -2.91 0.99
CA PHE A 122 5.69 -3.09 2.33
C PHE A 122 4.22 -3.38 2.14
N HIS A 123 3.73 -4.43 2.81
CA HIS A 123 2.39 -4.92 2.54
C HIS A 123 1.66 -5.39 3.80
N ILE A 124 0.41 -4.95 3.96
CA ILE A 124 -0.55 -5.37 4.98
C ILE A 124 -1.95 -5.40 4.34
N GLY A 125 -2.62 -6.54 4.41
CA GLY A 125 -3.98 -6.72 3.89
C GLY A 125 -4.02 -7.57 2.62
N ASP A 126 -4.93 -7.28 1.73
CA ASP A 126 -5.17 -7.99 0.46
C ASP A 126 -5.03 -7.11 -0.78
N SER A 127 -4.70 -5.83 -0.64
CA SER A 127 -4.27 -5.02 -1.78
C SER A 127 -3.01 -5.62 -2.39
N ARG A 128 -2.87 -5.58 -3.70
CA ARG A 128 -1.80 -6.32 -4.38
C ARG A 128 -0.82 -5.41 -5.09
N ILE A 129 0.45 -5.84 -5.13
CA ILE A 129 1.51 -5.29 -5.97
C ILE A 129 1.96 -6.36 -6.94
N TYR A 130 1.94 -6.04 -8.23
CA TYR A 130 2.44 -6.87 -9.31
C TYR A 130 3.65 -6.21 -9.95
N ARG A 131 4.53 -7.02 -10.54
CA ARG A 131 5.57 -6.56 -11.46
C ARG A 131 5.35 -7.18 -12.83
N TYR A 132 5.37 -6.35 -13.86
CA TYR A 132 5.43 -6.79 -15.24
C TYR A 132 6.86 -6.64 -15.74
N ARG A 133 7.44 -7.75 -16.19
CA ARG A 133 8.80 -7.85 -16.75
C ARG A 133 8.81 -8.93 -17.81
N ASP A 134 9.42 -8.67 -18.97
CA ASP A 134 9.59 -9.63 -20.07
C ASP A 134 8.27 -10.32 -20.51
N GLY A 135 7.18 -9.58 -20.55
CA GLY A 135 5.87 -10.11 -20.94
C GLY A 135 5.14 -10.88 -19.83
N VAL A 136 5.69 -10.92 -18.60
CA VAL A 136 5.12 -11.68 -17.49
C VAL A 136 4.67 -10.74 -16.38
N LEU A 137 3.38 -10.74 -16.06
CA LEU A 137 2.83 -10.12 -14.86
C LEU A 137 3.01 -11.10 -13.69
N LYS A 138 3.66 -10.68 -12.62
CA LYS A 138 3.90 -11.50 -11.42
C LYS A 138 3.40 -10.77 -10.19
N GLN A 139 2.49 -11.40 -9.43
CA GLN A 139 2.11 -10.89 -8.11
C GLN A 139 3.29 -11.04 -7.14
N LEU A 140 3.61 -9.96 -6.43
CA LEU A 140 4.73 -9.90 -5.49
C LEU A 140 4.26 -9.99 -4.04
N THR A 141 3.06 -9.53 -3.74
CA THR A 141 2.45 -9.59 -2.41
C THR A 141 1.66 -10.88 -2.22
N LYS A 142 1.42 -11.24 -0.98
CA LYS A 142 0.54 -12.36 -0.60
C LYS A 142 -0.60 -11.82 0.24
N ASP A 143 -1.84 -12.10 -0.18
CA ASP A 143 -3.03 -11.61 0.51
C ASP A 143 -3.08 -12.13 1.95
N HIS A 144 -3.31 -11.23 2.90
CA HIS A 144 -3.51 -11.56 4.31
C HIS A 144 -5.01 -11.80 4.57
N VAL A 145 -5.46 -12.97 4.17
CA VAL A 145 -6.86 -13.37 4.30
C VAL A 145 -6.98 -14.74 4.97
N THR A 146 -8.11 -14.95 5.64
CA THR A 146 -8.50 -16.23 6.23
C THR A 146 -9.85 -16.63 5.67
N ASN A 147 -9.94 -17.84 5.11
CA ASN A 147 -11.20 -18.42 4.66
C ASN A 147 -11.92 -19.03 5.86
N VAL A 148 -13.08 -18.53 6.21
CA VAL A 148 -13.92 -19.08 7.30
C VAL A 148 -14.81 -20.19 6.76
N ASN A 149 -15.26 -20.07 5.51
CA ASN A 149 -15.97 -21.11 4.79
C ASN A 149 -15.75 -20.93 3.28
N GLN A 150 -16.38 -21.76 2.43
CA GLN A 150 -16.19 -21.71 0.96
C GLN A 150 -16.65 -20.39 0.30
N LYS A 151 -17.30 -19.49 1.03
CA LYS A 151 -17.90 -18.25 0.48
C LYS A 151 -17.46 -16.98 1.17
N GLU A 152 -16.83 -17.06 2.32
CA GLU A 152 -16.49 -15.90 3.13
C GLU A 152 -15.01 -15.86 3.45
N THR A 153 -14.40 -14.77 3.02
CA THR A 153 -12.99 -14.47 3.23
C THR A 153 -12.89 -13.19 4.06
N TYR A 154 -12.10 -13.21 5.11
CA TYR A 154 -11.87 -12.07 5.99
C TYR A 154 -10.40 -11.69 6.01
N LEU A 155 -10.11 -10.41 6.14
CA LEU A 155 -8.76 -9.94 6.38
C LEU A 155 -8.21 -10.51 7.69
N SER A 156 -7.04 -11.11 7.63
CA SER A 156 -6.30 -11.59 8.80
C SER A 156 -5.32 -10.56 9.34
N ARG A 157 -5.01 -9.51 8.56
CA ARG A 157 -4.16 -8.37 8.93
C ARG A 157 -4.68 -7.10 8.29
N ALA A 158 -4.74 -6.02 9.07
CA ALA A 158 -5.04 -4.67 8.63
C ALA A 158 -4.31 -3.66 9.54
N ILE A 159 -4.07 -2.46 9.04
CA ILE A 159 -3.62 -1.32 9.85
C ILE A 159 -4.75 -0.95 10.81
N GLY A 160 -4.43 -0.77 12.08
CA GLY A 160 -5.39 -0.43 13.14
C GLY A 160 -6.11 -1.63 13.77
N PHE A 161 -5.85 -2.86 13.29
CA PHE A 161 -6.51 -4.08 13.79
C PHE A 161 -5.98 -4.52 15.17
N ASP A 162 -4.67 -4.43 15.37
CA ASP A 162 -4.00 -4.82 16.61
C ASP A 162 -3.00 -3.73 17.03
N SER A 163 -2.61 -3.72 18.29
CA SER A 163 -1.55 -2.84 18.81
C SER A 163 -0.21 -3.02 18.08
N ASN A 164 0.06 -4.22 17.59
CA ASN A 164 1.25 -4.57 16.83
C ASN A 164 0.88 -4.98 15.41
N VAL A 165 1.46 -4.31 14.43
CA VAL A 165 1.27 -4.63 13.02
C VAL A 165 2.38 -5.54 12.50
N GLN A 166 2.00 -6.61 11.78
CA GLN A 166 2.94 -7.46 11.06
C GLN A 166 3.01 -7.00 9.60
N ILE A 167 4.17 -6.52 9.20
CA ILE A 167 4.44 -5.97 7.87
C ILE A 167 5.20 -7.00 7.05
N ASP A 168 4.67 -7.38 5.89
CA ASP A 168 5.44 -8.14 4.91
C ASP A 168 6.34 -7.17 4.16
N PHE A 169 7.64 -7.50 4.11
CA PHE A 169 8.67 -6.69 3.48
C PHE A 169 9.45 -7.49 2.44
N GLN A 170 9.70 -6.86 1.28
CA GLN A 170 10.59 -7.37 0.24
C GLN A 170 11.44 -6.25 -0.33
N ALA A 171 12.68 -6.57 -0.71
CA ALA A 171 13.53 -5.72 -1.52
C ALA A 171 13.93 -6.48 -2.80
N LEU A 172 13.75 -5.86 -3.95
CA LEU A 172 13.96 -6.48 -5.27
C LEU A 172 14.85 -5.57 -6.12
N ASP A 173 15.73 -6.19 -6.88
CA ASP A 173 16.51 -5.46 -7.89
C ASP A 173 15.60 -5.05 -9.05
N LEU A 174 15.76 -3.80 -9.46
CA LEU A 174 15.08 -3.23 -10.62
C LEU A 174 15.86 -3.48 -11.89
N GLU A 175 15.15 -3.76 -12.95
CA GLU A 175 15.66 -3.72 -14.31
C GLU A 175 15.03 -2.59 -15.10
N LEU A 176 15.66 -2.26 -16.23
CA LEU A 176 15.10 -1.24 -17.11
C LEU A 176 13.74 -1.72 -17.64
N ASP A 177 12.80 -0.79 -17.74
CA ASP A 177 11.43 -1.04 -18.21
C ASP A 177 10.57 -1.94 -17.31
N ASP A 178 10.99 -2.22 -16.07
CA ASP A 178 10.10 -2.80 -15.08
C ASP A 178 8.86 -1.91 -14.90
N GLN A 179 7.68 -2.55 -14.91
CA GLN A 179 6.43 -1.89 -14.60
C GLN A 179 5.82 -2.50 -13.34
N PHE A 180 5.22 -1.66 -12.50
CA PHE A 180 4.52 -2.11 -11.31
C PHE A 180 3.05 -1.69 -11.40
N LEU A 181 2.17 -2.64 -11.13
CA LEU A 181 0.74 -2.41 -11.00
C LEU A 181 0.35 -2.63 -9.54
N MET A 182 -0.35 -1.67 -8.95
CA MET A 182 -0.86 -1.74 -7.59
C MET A 182 -2.38 -1.67 -7.64
N THR A 183 -3.08 -2.61 -7.00
CA THR A 183 -4.54 -2.72 -7.06
C THR A 183 -5.15 -3.02 -5.71
N THR A 184 -6.35 -2.50 -5.45
CA THR A 184 -7.26 -2.97 -4.42
C THR A 184 -8.16 -4.09 -4.96
N ASP A 185 -8.94 -4.73 -4.12
CA ASP A 185 -9.86 -5.83 -4.48
C ASP A 185 -10.92 -5.40 -5.51
N GLY A 186 -11.28 -4.12 -5.53
CA GLY A 186 -12.15 -3.54 -6.54
C GLY A 186 -11.64 -3.68 -7.99
N VAL A 187 -10.36 -4.02 -8.18
CA VAL A 187 -9.78 -4.30 -9.50
C VAL A 187 -9.53 -5.81 -9.66
N HIS A 188 -8.66 -6.38 -8.84
CA HIS A 188 -8.25 -7.78 -8.99
C HIS A 188 -9.30 -8.81 -8.54
N GLY A 189 -10.39 -8.37 -7.93
CA GLY A 189 -11.56 -9.21 -7.68
C GLY A 189 -12.46 -9.39 -8.92
N TYR A 190 -12.29 -8.55 -9.94
CA TYR A 190 -13.09 -8.54 -11.16
C TYR A 190 -12.30 -8.84 -12.43
N LEU A 191 -11.03 -8.46 -12.48
CA LEU A 191 -10.13 -8.73 -13.60
C LEU A 191 -9.22 -9.91 -13.25
N ASP A 192 -9.15 -10.87 -14.17
CA ASP A 192 -8.22 -11.97 -14.02
C ASP A 192 -6.77 -11.54 -14.33
N HIS A 193 -5.83 -12.44 -14.04
CA HIS A 193 -4.40 -12.16 -14.21
C HIS A 193 -4.03 -11.88 -15.68
N THR A 194 -4.71 -12.52 -16.63
CA THR A 194 -4.44 -12.36 -18.05
C THR A 194 -4.98 -11.01 -18.55
N GLU A 195 -6.17 -10.62 -18.10
CA GLU A 195 -6.75 -9.32 -18.40
C GLU A 195 -5.88 -8.18 -17.86
N MET A 196 -5.43 -8.30 -16.61
CA MET A 196 -4.52 -7.30 -16.02
C MET A 196 -3.17 -7.20 -16.75
N ALA A 197 -2.67 -8.28 -17.34
CA ALA A 197 -1.42 -8.27 -18.09
C ALA A 197 -1.53 -7.55 -19.45
N THR A 198 -2.74 -7.23 -19.91
CA THR A 198 -3.00 -6.50 -21.16
C THR A 198 -3.28 -5.01 -20.96
N LEU A 199 -3.37 -4.55 -19.73
CA LEU A 199 -3.50 -3.13 -19.39
C LEU A 199 -2.18 -2.37 -19.57
#